data_0605cc7c315b0f8be327952bd35df98d
#
_entry.id   0605cc7c315b0f8be327952bd35df98d
#
_cell.length_a   1.000
_cell.length_b   1.000
_cell.length_c   1.000
_cell.angle_alpha   90.00
_cell.angle_beta   90.00
_cell.angle_gamma   90.00
#
_symmetry.space_group_name_H-M   'P 1'
#
loop_
_entity.id
_entity.type
_entity.pdbx_description
1 polymer ?
#
loop_
_entity_poly.entity_id
_entity_poly.type
_entity_poly.pdbx_seq_one_letter_code
_entity_poly.pdbx_strand_id
1 'polypeptide(L)' 'MAIILIEEVLMGLDDVRDSLAQAVTVLEGLVEDIPPTLGENLQEVLEQTLLLPLQARVTVLDKLLDEVAAMS' A
#
# COMPACT_ATOMS: atom_id res chain seq x y z
N MET A 1 -5.24 -28.21 -10.88
CA MET A 1 -6.38 -27.42 -10.35
C MET A 1 -5.94 -26.46 -9.27
N ALA A 2 -5.24 -26.92 -8.22
CA ALA A 2 -4.74 -26.06 -7.17
C ALA A 2 -3.77 -24.97 -7.68
N ILE A 3 -2.96 -25.31 -8.68
CA ILE A 3 -1.97 -24.38 -9.24
C ILE A 3 -2.65 -23.18 -9.91
N ILE A 4 -3.76 -23.43 -10.62
CA ILE A 4 -4.50 -22.37 -11.30
C ILE A 4 -5.10 -21.39 -10.27
N LEU A 5 -5.63 -21.92 -9.18
CA LEU A 5 -6.17 -21.07 -8.10
C LEU A 5 -5.10 -20.21 -7.45
N ILE A 6 -3.90 -20.77 -7.26
CA ILE A 6 -2.78 -20.02 -6.68
C ILE A 6 -2.37 -18.87 -7.60
N GLU A 7 -2.31 -19.12 -8.92
CA GLU A 7 -1.97 -18.08 -9.88
C GLU A 7 -2.99 -16.96 -9.90
N GLU A 8 -4.28 -17.28 -9.85
CA GLU A 8 -5.35 -16.29 -9.81
C GLU A 8 -5.27 -15.46 -8.53
N VAL A 9 -5.01 -16.09 -7.40
CA VAL A 9 -4.85 -15.40 -6.13
C VAL A 9 -3.63 -14.48 -6.18
N LEU A 10 -2.52 -14.96 -6.74
CA LEU A 10 -1.32 -14.13 -6.89
C LEU A 10 -1.58 -12.91 -7.76
N MET A 11 -2.26 -13.08 -8.88
CA MET A 11 -2.59 -11.95 -9.76
C MET A 11 -3.49 -10.95 -9.05
N GLY A 12 -4.50 -11.43 -8.33
CA GLY A 12 -5.39 -10.56 -7.57
C GLY A 12 -4.67 -9.79 -6.47
N LEU A 13 -3.78 -10.46 -5.74
CA LEU A 13 -2.99 -9.83 -4.70
C LEU A 13 -2.00 -8.82 -5.28
N ASP A 14 -1.41 -9.14 -6.42
CA ASP A 14 -0.49 -8.24 -7.12
C ASP A 14 -1.22 -6.95 -7.54
N ASP A 15 -2.43 -7.08 -8.08
CA ASP A 15 -3.25 -5.93 -8.46
C ASP A 15 -3.61 -5.07 -7.23
N VAL A 16 -3.97 -5.70 -6.13
CA VAL A 16 -4.28 -4.99 -4.88
C VAL A 16 -3.04 -4.27 -4.37
N ARG A 17 -1.88 -4.92 -4.39
CA ARG A 17 -0.63 -4.29 -3.99
C ARG A 17 -0.33 -3.05 -4.84
N ASP A 18 -0.45 -3.18 -6.16
CA ASP A 18 -0.19 -2.06 -7.07
C ASP A 18 -1.17 -0.91 -6.82
N SER A 19 -2.44 -1.22 -6.59
CA SER A 19 -3.46 -0.21 -6.29
C SER A 19 -3.15 0.51 -4.98
N LEU A 20 -2.73 -0.23 -3.95
CA LEU A 20 -2.35 0.36 -2.67
C LEU A 20 -1.10 1.21 -2.81
N ALA A 21 -0.10 0.75 -3.57
CA ALA A 21 1.12 1.51 -3.80
C ALA A 21 0.82 2.83 -4.51
N GLN A 22 -0.07 2.81 -5.50
CA GLN A 22 -0.51 4.02 -6.18
C GLN A 22 -1.26 4.96 -5.23
N ALA A 23 -2.14 4.40 -4.39
CA ALA A 23 -2.87 5.19 -3.41
C ALA A 23 -1.92 5.85 -2.42
N VAL A 24 -0.89 5.15 -1.98
CA VAL A 24 0.13 5.70 -1.09
C VAL A 24 0.86 6.85 -1.77
N THR A 25 1.24 6.69 -3.03
CA THR A 25 1.94 7.73 -3.79
C THR A 25 1.06 8.99 -3.93
N VAL A 26 -0.22 8.81 -4.25
CA VAL A 26 -1.16 9.93 -4.35
C VAL A 26 -1.33 10.61 -3.00
N LEU A 27 -1.45 9.81 -1.94
CA LEU A 27 -1.61 10.34 -0.58
C LEU A 27 -0.37 11.13 -0.14
N GLU A 28 0.83 10.64 -0.46
CA GLU A 28 2.07 11.37 -0.19
C GLU A 28 2.04 12.75 -0.84
N GLY A 29 1.67 12.83 -2.11
CA GLY A 29 1.55 14.10 -2.81
C GLY A 29 0.54 15.03 -2.18
N LEU A 30 -0.63 14.50 -1.78
CA LEU A 30 -1.65 15.29 -1.13
C LEU A 30 -1.19 15.82 0.23
N VAL A 31 -0.50 14.99 1.01
CA VAL A 31 0.01 15.39 2.33
C VAL A 31 1.08 16.48 2.18
N GLU A 32 1.97 16.34 1.20
CA GLU A 32 3.00 17.34 0.95
C GLU A 32 2.42 18.69 0.49
N ASP A 33 1.27 18.64 -0.20
CA ASP A 33 0.62 19.85 -0.72
C ASP A 33 -0.27 20.54 0.31
N ILE A 34 -0.43 19.99 1.50
CA ILE A 34 -1.25 20.63 2.54
C ILE A 34 -0.59 21.94 2.96
N PRO A 35 -1.31 23.08 2.79
CA PRO A 35 -0.73 24.37 3.20
C PRO A 35 -0.61 24.47 4.73
N PRO A 36 0.46 25.08 5.24
CA PRO A 36 0.64 25.24 6.69
C PRO A 36 -0.46 26.06 7.34
N THR A 37 -1.22 26.81 6.55
CA THR A 37 -2.34 27.61 7.05
C THR A 37 -3.50 26.77 7.58
N LEU A 38 -3.60 25.51 7.16
CA LEU A 38 -4.64 24.59 7.63
C LEU A 38 -4.28 23.95 8.97
N GLY A 39 -3.06 24.12 9.45
CA GLY A 39 -2.59 23.58 10.71
C GLY A 39 -1.34 22.73 10.53
N GLU A 40 -0.31 23.05 11.34
CA GLU A 40 0.96 22.31 11.29
C GLU A 40 0.78 20.84 11.62
N ASN A 41 -0.19 20.55 12.50
CA ASN A 41 -0.41 19.18 12.97
C ASN A 41 -1.19 18.34 11.98
N LEU A 42 -1.92 18.94 11.05
CA LEU A 42 -2.74 18.18 10.10
C LEU A 42 -1.88 17.29 9.20
N GLN A 43 -0.79 17.83 8.67
CA GLN A 43 0.13 17.06 7.83
C GLN A 43 0.71 15.88 8.60
N GLU A 44 1.18 16.12 9.80
CA GLU A 44 1.75 15.08 10.66
C GLU A 44 0.72 14.02 11.03
N VAL A 45 -0.49 14.43 11.39
CA VAL A 45 -1.56 13.50 11.75
C VAL A 45 -1.92 12.61 10.58
N LEU A 46 -2.06 13.16 9.38
CA LEU A 46 -2.36 12.38 8.19
C LEU A 46 -1.22 11.43 7.84
N GLU A 47 0.01 11.89 7.96
CA GLU A 47 1.18 11.06 7.71
C GLU A 47 1.22 9.86 8.66
N GLN A 48 1.04 10.09 9.94
CA GLN A 48 1.11 9.03 10.94
C GLN A 48 -0.13 8.14 10.95
N THR A 49 -1.30 8.69 10.66
CA THR A 49 -2.56 7.96 10.77
C THR A 49 -2.88 7.17 9.50
N LEU A 50 -2.52 7.68 8.33
CA LEU A 50 -2.86 7.08 7.05
C LEU A 50 -1.65 6.63 6.26
N LEU A 51 -0.67 7.50 6.07
CA LEU A 51 0.45 7.24 5.17
C LEU A 51 1.34 6.12 5.66
N LEU A 52 1.84 6.22 6.89
CA LEU A 52 2.73 5.19 7.44
C LEU A 52 2.05 3.83 7.57
N PRO A 53 0.80 3.73 8.07
CA PRO A 53 0.12 2.44 8.11
C PRO A 53 -0.10 1.83 6.72
N LEU A 54 -0.42 2.63 5.72
CA LEU A 54 -0.60 2.12 4.36
C LEU A 54 0.71 1.66 3.76
N GLN A 55 1.80 2.41 3.96
CA GLN A 55 3.13 1.99 3.51
C GLN A 55 3.54 0.67 4.16
N ALA A 56 3.28 0.51 5.45
CA ALA A 56 3.57 -0.73 6.15
C ALA A 56 2.78 -1.89 5.57
N ARG A 57 1.52 -1.68 5.22
CA ARG A 57 0.67 -2.72 4.62
C ARG A 57 1.16 -3.12 3.23
N VAL A 58 1.60 -2.17 2.43
CA VAL A 58 2.18 -2.47 1.12
C VAL A 58 3.43 -3.33 1.28
N THR A 59 4.29 -3.00 2.24
CA THR A 59 5.50 -3.79 2.51
C THR A 59 5.17 -5.21 2.94
N VAL A 60 4.18 -5.39 3.83
CA VAL A 60 3.74 -6.70 4.27
C VAL A 60 3.15 -7.49 3.11
N LEU A 61 2.33 -6.85 2.28
CA LEU A 61 1.73 -7.51 1.12
C LEU A 61 2.78 -7.95 0.12
N ASP A 62 3.79 -7.12 -0.12
CA ASP A 62 4.93 -7.47 -0.97
C ASP A 62 5.62 -8.74 -0.48
N LYS A 63 5.88 -8.81 0.82
CA LYS A 63 6.49 -9.98 1.45
C LYS A 63 5.64 -11.23 1.29
N LEU A 64 4.34 -11.11 1.52
CA LEU A 64 3.40 -12.22 1.39
C LEU A 64 3.35 -12.72 -0.06
N LEU A 65 3.38 -11.81 -1.02
CA LEU A 65 3.40 -12.17 -2.45
C LEU A 65 4.66 -12.96 -2.78
N ASP A 66 5.81 -12.53 -2.27
CA ASP A 66 7.07 -13.24 -2.48
C ASP A 66 7.03 -14.64 -1.87
N GLU A 67 6.47 -14.78 -0.67
CA GLU A 67 6.35 -16.06 0.00
C GLU A 67 5.41 -17.02 -0.75
N VAL A 68 4.27 -16.53 -1.21
CA VAL A 68 3.32 -17.33 -1.97
C VAL A 68 3.91 -17.74 -3.31
N ALA A 69 4.60 -16.82 -3.97
CA ALA A 69 5.28 -17.12 -5.24
C ALA A 69 6.36 -18.18 -5.05
N ALA A 70 7.08 -18.14 -3.94
CA ALA A 70 8.10 -19.14 -3.64
C ALA A 70 7.51 -20.53 -3.36
N MET A 71 6.26 -20.59 -2.87
CA MET A 71 5.57 -21.84 -2.60
C MET A 71 4.96 -22.47 -3.85
N SER A 72 4.76 -21.70 -4.87
CA SER A 72 4.19 -22.20 -6.13
C SER A 72 5.29 -22.58 -7.12
#